data_40a18a5a48531191aa8576454bfb27a7
#
_entry.id   40a18a5a48531191aa8576454bfb27a7
#
_cell.length_a   1.000
_cell.length_b   1.000
_cell.length_c   1.000
_cell.angle_alpha   90.00
_cell.angle_beta   90.00
_cell.angle_gamma   90.00
#
_symmetry.space_group_name_H-M   'P 1'
#
loop_
_entity.id
_entity.type
_entity.pdbx_description
1 polymer ?
#
loop_
_entity_poly.entity_id
_entity_poly.type
_entity_poly.pdbx_seq_one_letter_code
_entity_poly.pdbx_strand_id
1 'polypeptide(L)'
;MTRVACIDIGTVTARLAVADVEDGRVVRLAKRSQICNLGQDVDKTHRLRQDAMERVFGCVAAYLEEARRAGATSACCTLTSAARDAQNARELGAALASLGLEPMVIPGAVEGSLTFLGVAQDFVGHRILVADNGGGSTELAMGCLGADGILELDFVRSVDVGCRRLTERFLAGEGPAAPQDLLAARELAGQKFAPVIAEGGLRAASAAAAAGGTTPSAAPERLVVCGGTVTTMVAVKKALDPYDPSQVHLATLCAADVQGIQDELAALSVEKRAALPGIQPKRAPVILGGVCAVAELMAQTGFDQLTVSESDLLFGLSLAAAAALERRDSPVVWKPEMRPLLAREG
;
A
#
# COMPACT_ATOMS: atom_id res chain seq x y z
N MET A 1 7.84 1.37 26.22
CA MET A 1 7.78 0.42 25.05
C MET A 1 6.39 -0.24 25.03
N THR A 2 5.63 -0.02 23.98
CA THR A 2 4.26 -0.53 23.82
C THR A 2 4.22 -1.50 22.65
N ARG A 3 3.77 -2.75 22.89
CA ARG A 3 3.62 -3.77 21.84
C ARG A 3 2.19 -3.80 21.32
N VAL A 4 2.03 -3.67 20.00
CA VAL A 4 0.74 -3.66 19.32
C VAL A 4 0.69 -4.69 18.21
N ALA A 5 -0.50 -5.21 17.93
CA ALA A 5 -0.78 -5.96 16.70
C ALA A 5 -1.69 -5.15 15.81
N CYS A 6 -1.29 -4.96 14.56
CA CYS A 6 -2.03 -4.22 13.56
C CYS A 6 -2.34 -5.14 12.38
N ILE A 7 -3.62 -5.30 12.06
CA ILE A 7 -4.09 -6.09 10.92
C ILE A 7 -4.65 -5.11 9.89
N ASP A 8 -4.16 -5.22 8.67
CA ASP A 8 -4.66 -4.46 7.53
C ASP A 8 -5.14 -5.39 6.42
N ILE A 9 -6.36 -5.17 5.97
CA ILE A 9 -7.02 -5.99 4.96
C ILE A 9 -7.24 -5.15 3.71
N GLY A 10 -6.32 -5.33 2.75
CA GLY A 10 -6.37 -4.66 1.45
C GLY A 10 -7.12 -5.46 0.38
N THR A 11 -7.14 -4.91 -0.81
CA THR A 11 -7.79 -5.51 -2.00
C THR A 11 -7.15 -6.84 -2.41
N VAL A 12 -5.82 -6.95 -2.33
CA VAL A 12 -5.06 -8.15 -2.73
C VAL A 12 -4.57 -8.94 -1.51
N THR A 13 -4.06 -8.26 -0.49
CA THR A 13 -3.37 -8.87 0.65
C THR A 13 -4.05 -8.55 1.98
N ALA A 14 -4.06 -9.54 2.89
CA ALA A 14 -4.20 -9.32 4.31
C ALA A 14 -2.81 -9.30 4.96
N ARG A 15 -2.56 -8.35 5.86
CA ARG A 15 -1.24 -8.11 6.47
C ARG A 15 -1.36 -8.05 7.98
N LEU A 16 -0.32 -8.50 8.68
CA LEU A 16 -0.14 -8.34 10.12
C LEU A 16 1.18 -7.64 10.38
N ALA A 17 1.17 -6.69 11.30
CA ALA A 17 2.36 -6.22 11.98
C ALA A 17 2.24 -6.49 13.49
N VAL A 18 3.29 -7.03 14.09
CA VAL A 18 3.50 -6.96 15.53
C VAL A 18 4.68 -6.03 15.75
N ALA A 19 4.40 -4.90 16.35
CA ALA A 19 5.35 -3.80 16.49
C ALA A 19 5.60 -3.44 17.96
N ASP A 20 6.85 -3.17 18.30
CA ASP A 20 7.26 -2.49 19.52
C ASP A 20 7.47 -1.01 19.20
N VAL A 21 6.76 -0.15 19.90
CA VAL A 21 6.82 1.30 19.75
C VAL A 21 7.37 1.92 21.02
N GLU A 22 8.37 2.78 20.89
CA GLU A 22 8.99 3.52 21.99
C GLU A 22 9.26 4.97 21.55
N ASP A 23 8.86 5.94 22.36
CA ASP A 23 9.04 7.37 22.09
C ASP A 23 8.56 7.81 20.70
N GLY A 24 7.42 7.26 20.24
CA GLY A 24 6.84 7.61 18.95
C GLY A 24 7.56 7.00 17.73
N ARG A 25 8.43 6.01 17.93
CA ARG A 25 9.16 5.30 16.87
C ARG A 25 8.91 3.81 16.94
N VAL A 26 8.82 3.17 15.78
CA VAL A 26 8.82 1.71 15.70
C VAL A 26 10.26 1.21 15.87
N VAL A 27 10.54 0.55 16.99
CA VAL A 27 11.88 0.03 17.31
C VAL A 27 12.04 -1.44 16.90
N ARG A 28 10.94 -2.15 16.74
CA ARG A 28 10.90 -3.52 16.25
C ARG A 28 9.61 -3.76 15.48
N LEU A 29 9.70 -4.45 14.38
CA LEU A 29 8.54 -4.83 13.58
C LEU A 29 8.71 -6.24 13.01
N ALA A 30 7.72 -7.08 13.23
CA ALA A 30 7.56 -8.35 12.53
C ALA A 30 6.32 -8.25 11.62
N LYS A 31 6.50 -8.44 10.32
CA LYS A 31 5.41 -8.42 9.33
C LYS A 31 5.07 -9.80 8.80
N ARG A 32 3.78 -9.99 8.49
CA ARG A 32 3.27 -11.09 7.67
C ARG A 32 2.38 -10.52 6.58
N SER A 33 2.39 -11.17 5.44
CA SER A 33 1.54 -10.81 4.30
C SER A 33 1.03 -12.07 3.62
N GLN A 34 -0.28 -12.16 3.41
CA GLN A 34 -0.92 -13.25 2.69
C GLN A 34 -1.83 -12.70 1.60
N ILE A 35 -1.66 -13.22 0.38
CA ILE A 35 -2.53 -12.87 -0.75
C ILE A 35 -3.86 -13.60 -0.58
N CYS A 36 -4.91 -12.84 -0.26
CA CYS A 36 -6.29 -13.31 -0.05
C CYS A 36 -7.21 -12.93 -1.20
N ASN A 37 -6.83 -11.97 -2.04
CA ASN A 37 -7.62 -11.51 -3.20
C ASN A 37 -9.06 -11.09 -2.84
N LEU A 38 -9.22 -10.33 -1.73
CA LEU A 38 -10.53 -9.88 -1.26
C LEU A 38 -11.30 -9.08 -2.32
N GLY A 39 -10.59 -8.22 -3.05
CA GLY A 39 -11.19 -7.34 -4.05
C GLY A 39 -11.42 -7.97 -5.42
N GLN A 40 -11.32 -9.30 -5.56
CA GLN A 40 -11.60 -9.96 -6.84
C GLN A 40 -13.02 -9.68 -7.31
N ASP A 41 -13.16 -9.19 -8.55
CA ASP A 41 -14.41 -8.80 -9.21
C ASP A 41 -15.18 -7.63 -8.53
N VAL A 42 -14.65 -7.01 -7.47
CA VAL A 42 -15.35 -5.93 -6.73
C VAL A 42 -15.58 -4.70 -7.62
N ASP A 43 -14.61 -4.35 -8.46
CA ASP A 43 -14.74 -3.21 -9.37
C ASP A 43 -15.95 -3.33 -10.33
N LYS A 44 -16.31 -4.57 -10.69
CA LYS A 44 -17.44 -4.87 -11.58
C LYS A 44 -18.75 -5.15 -10.82
N THR A 45 -18.67 -5.83 -9.69
CA THR A 45 -19.86 -6.37 -9.00
C THR A 45 -20.30 -5.52 -7.81
N HIS A 46 -19.42 -4.66 -7.30
CA HIS A 46 -19.56 -3.94 -6.03
C HIS A 46 -19.89 -4.88 -4.85
N ARG A 47 -19.41 -6.12 -4.88
CA ARG A 47 -19.59 -7.10 -3.81
C ARG A 47 -18.34 -7.92 -3.57
N LEU A 48 -18.04 -8.15 -2.29
CA LEU A 48 -17.04 -9.13 -1.86
C LEU A 48 -17.58 -10.54 -2.11
N ARG A 49 -16.75 -11.41 -2.66
CA ARG A 49 -17.07 -12.83 -2.89
C ARG A 49 -17.00 -13.59 -1.56
N GLN A 50 -17.88 -14.56 -1.39
CA GLN A 50 -17.95 -15.37 -0.17
C GLN A 50 -16.64 -16.13 0.08
N ASP A 51 -16.09 -16.77 -0.94
CA ASP A 51 -14.83 -17.50 -0.85
C ASP A 51 -13.62 -16.60 -0.50
N ALA A 52 -13.64 -15.34 -0.94
CA ALA A 52 -12.61 -14.36 -0.59
C ALA A 52 -12.74 -13.90 0.86
N MET A 53 -13.96 -13.68 1.35
CA MET A 53 -14.21 -13.36 2.76
C MET A 53 -13.78 -14.50 3.69
N GLU A 54 -14.03 -15.76 3.31
CA GLU A 54 -13.60 -16.94 4.06
C GLU A 54 -12.08 -17.06 4.11
N ARG A 55 -11.37 -16.80 2.99
CA ARG A 55 -9.90 -16.74 3.00
C ARG A 55 -9.35 -15.67 3.93
N VAL A 56 -9.96 -14.48 3.93
CA VAL A 56 -9.57 -13.38 4.84
C VAL A 56 -9.84 -13.78 6.29
N PHE A 57 -11.00 -14.32 6.59
CA PHE A 57 -11.35 -14.77 7.94
C PHE A 57 -10.34 -15.78 8.49
N GLY A 58 -10.03 -16.83 7.72
CA GLY A 58 -9.03 -17.84 8.13
C GLY A 58 -7.63 -17.24 8.32
N CYS A 59 -7.24 -16.32 7.43
CA CYS A 59 -5.97 -15.60 7.53
C CYS A 59 -5.90 -14.73 8.80
N VAL A 60 -6.94 -13.96 9.09
CA VAL A 60 -7.00 -13.09 10.28
C VAL A 60 -7.02 -13.93 11.58
N ALA A 61 -7.73 -15.04 11.61
CA ALA A 61 -7.71 -15.96 12.75
C ALA A 61 -6.28 -16.45 13.04
N ALA A 62 -5.54 -16.86 12.01
CA ALA A 62 -4.14 -17.26 12.15
C ALA A 62 -3.23 -16.12 12.62
N TYR A 63 -3.46 -14.89 12.13
CA TYR A 63 -2.72 -13.70 12.53
C TYR A 63 -2.93 -13.34 14.00
N LEU A 64 -4.14 -13.50 14.52
CA LEU A 64 -4.42 -13.26 15.93
C LEU A 64 -3.68 -14.25 16.84
N GLU A 65 -3.59 -15.51 16.44
CA GLU A 65 -2.80 -16.51 17.16
C GLU A 65 -1.28 -16.20 17.12
N GLU A 66 -0.78 -15.72 15.97
CA GLU A 66 0.61 -15.30 15.86
C GLU A 66 0.90 -14.05 16.72
N ALA A 67 0.00 -13.06 16.70
CA ALA A 67 0.11 -11.86 17.54
C ALA A 67 0.14 -12.19 19.04
N ARG A 68 -0.74 -13.11 19.50
CA ARG A 68 -0.74 -13.59 20.91
C ARG A 68 0.59 -14.27 21.26
N ARG A 69 1.06 -15.19 20.41
CA ARG A 69 2.36 -15.87 20.63
C ARG A 69 3.53 -14.88 20.64
N ALA A 70 3.44 -13.81 19.89
CA ALA A 70 4.42 -12.73 19.91
C ALA A 70 4.28 -11.78 21.11
N GLY A 71 3.30 -12.02 22.00
CA GLY A 71 3.10 -11.25 23.23
C GLY A 71 2.38 -9.90 23.02
N ALA A 72 1.67 -9.71 21.92
CA ALA A 72 0.78 -8.57 21.78
C ALA A 72 -0.46 -8.76 22.65
N THR A 73 -0.84 -7.72 23.38
CA THR A 73 -1.99 -7.74 24.29
C THR A 73 -3.23 -7.09 23.70
N SER A 74 -3.07 -6.37 22.62
CA SER A 74 -4.15 -5.65 21.93
C SER A 74 -3.91 -5.65 20.43
N ALA A 75 -5.01 -5.63 19.67
CA ALA A 75 -4.98 -5.54 18.22
C ALA A 75 -5.98 -4.51 17.69
N CYS A 76 -5.68 -3.94 16.53
CA CYS A 76 -6.62 -3.23 15.68
C CYS A 76 -6.73 -3.90 14.30
N CYS A 77 -7.83 -3.62 13.59
CA CYS A 77 -8.07 -4.18 12.27
C CYS A 77 -8.64 -3.10 11.34
N THR A 78 -7.95 -2.85 10.22
CA THR A 78 -8.41 -1.94 9.17
C THR A 78 -8.78 -2.70 7.91
N LEU A 79 -9.78 -2.18 7.20
CA LEU A 79 -10.18 -2.60 5.86
C LEU A 79 -10.09 -1.37 4.95
N THR A 80 -9.62 -1.56 3.73
CA THR A 80 -9.32 -0.45 2.82
C THR A 80 -10.16 -0.51 1.53
N SER A 81 -9.60 -0.22 0.38
CA SER A 81 -10.29 0.01 -0.90
C SER A 81 -11.37 -1.03 -1.22
N ALA A 82 -11.10 -2.34 -1.19
CA ALA A 82 -12.09 -3.35 -1.54
C ALA A 82 -13.35 -3.29 -0.65
N ALA A 83 -13.17 -3.00 0.64
CA ALA A 83 -14.28 -2.87 1.58
C ALA A 83 -15.03 -1.54 1.40
N ARG A 84 -14.35 -0.46 1.00
CA ARG A 84 -14.99 0.81 0.65
C ARG A 84 -15.92 0.67 -0.56
N ASP A 85 -15.49 -0.10 -1.56
CA ASP A 85 -16.21 -0.26 -2.82
C ASP A 85 -17.36 -1.28 -2.75
N ALA A 86 -17.39 -2.12 -1.70
CA ALA A 86 -18.31 -3.25 -1.61
C ALA A 86 -19.56 -2.95 -0.75
N GLN A 87 -20.74 -3.23 -1.30
CA GLN A 87 -22.04 -3.07 -0.62
C GLN A 87 -22.21 -4.03 0.56
N ASN A 88 -21.54 -5.17 0.54
CA ASN A 88 -21.61 -6.21 1.58
C ASN A 88 -20.39 -6.25 2.52
N ALA A 89 -19.61 -5.19 2.60
CA ALA A 89 -18.45 -5.11 3.51
C ALA A 89 -18.83 -5.37 4.99
N ARG A 90 -20.07 -5.06 5.39
CA ARG A 90 -20.58 -5.32 6.74
C ARG A 90 -20.62 -6.81 7.08
N GLU A 91 -20.83 -7.69 6.10
CA GLU A 91 -20.82 -9.15 6.30
C GLU A 91 -19.43 -9.62 6.75
N LEU A 92 -18.38 -9.13 6.07
CA LEU A 92 -16.99 -9.40 6.47
C LEU A 92 -16.69 -8.77 7.84
N GLY A 93 -17.13 -7.52 8.08
CA GLY A 93 -16.97 -6.86 9.37
C GLY A 93 -17.56 -7.66 10.53
N ALA A 94 -18.79 -8.16 10.37
CA ALA A 94 -19.44 -9.00 11.38
C ALA A 94 -18.68 -10.33 11.61
N ALA A 95 -18.20 -10.96 10.54
CA ALA A 95 -17.40 -12.17 10.67
C ALA A 95 -16.09 -11.90 11.45
N LEU A 96 -15.37 -10.83 11.13
CA LEU A 96 -14.14 -10.47 11.85
C LEU A 96 -14.40 -10.05 13.31
N ALA A 97 -15.53 -9.41 13.58
CA ALA A 97 -15.95 -9.07 14.95
C ALA A 97 -16.14 -10.32 15.83
N SER A 98 -16.57 -11.44 15.25
CA SER A 98 -16.67 -12.73 15.98
C SER A 98 -15.32 -13.27 16.44
N LEU A 99 -14.20 -12.78 15.89
CA LEU A 99 -12.84 -13.07 16.34
C LEU A 99 -12.37 -12.16 17.48
N GLY A 100 -13.22 -11.25 17.97
CA GLY A 100 -12.91 -10.29 19.03
C GLY A 100 -12.27 -8.98 18.54
N LEU A 101 -12.30 -8.72 17.24
CA LEU A 101 -11.82 -7.47 16.64
C LEU A 101 -12.93 -6.41 16.55
N GLU A 102 -12.52 -5.16 16.29
CA GLU A 102 -13.37 -4.07 15.83
C GLU A 102 -12.89 -3.64 14.43
N PRO A 103 -13.41 -4.25 13.36
CA PRO A 103 -12.94 -3.96 12.01
C PRO A 103 -13.40 -2.56 11.56
N MET A 104 -12.46 -1.73 11.14
CA MET A 104 -12.73 -0.37 10.70
C MET A 104 -12.49 -0.24 9.19
N VAL A 105 -13.52 0.11 8.43
CA VAL A 105 -13.34 0.54 7.02
C VAL A 105 -12.84 1.97 7.03
N ILE A 106 -11.56 2.17 6.73
CA ILE A 106 -10.93 3.49 6.80
C ILE A 106 -11.08 4.27 5.48
N PRO A 107 -11.35 5.59 5.55
CA PRO A 107 -11.29 6.45 4.37
C PRO A 107 -9.91 6.45 3.72
N GLY A 108 -9.84 6.64 2.40
CA GLY A 108 -8.57 6.69 1.68
C GLY A 108 -7.63 7.81 2.16
N ALA A 109 -8.17 8.93 2.63
CA ALA A 109 -7.36 9.99 3.24
C ALA A 109 -6.69 9.54 4.54
N VAL A 110 -7.36 8.74 5.37
CA VAL A 110 -6.76 8.15 6.59
C VAL A 110 -5.70 7.12 6.21
N GLU A 111 -5.98 6.25 5.24
CA GLU A 111 -5.04 5.27 4.69
C GLU A 111 -3.76 5.95 4.21
N GLY A 112 -3.88 6.98 3.36
CA GLY A 112 -2.75 7.75 2.85
C GLY A 112 -1.97 8.49 3.95
N SER A 113 -2.66 9.06 4.96
CA SER A 113 -2.01 9.74 6.09
C SER A 113 -1.20 8.79 6.96
N LEU A 114 -1.74 7.59 7.23
CA LEU A 114 -1.03 6.55 7.98
C LEU A 114 0.16 6.02 7.19
N THR A 115 -0.01 5.78 5.89
CA THR A 115 1.09 5.36 5.02
C THR A 115 2.20 6.42 4.99
N PHE A 116 1.82 7.70 4.83
CA PHE A 116 2.79 8.79 4.86
C PHE A 116 3.55 8.84 6.19
N LEU A 117 2.86 8.75 7.32
CA LEU A 117 3.48 8.71 8.64
C LEU A 117 4.50 7.57 8.77
N GLY A 118 4.17 6.37 8.25
CA GLY A 118 5.07 5.23 8.27
C GLY A 118 6.31 5.44 7.43
N VAL A 119 6.14 5.90 6.18
CA VAL A 119 7.23 6.14 5.22
C VAL A 119 8.11 7.30 5.63
N ALA A 120 7.53 8.39 6.13
CA ALA A 120 8.25 9.62 6.49
C ALA A 120 9.25 9.42 7.65
N GLN A 121 9.15 8.33 8.43
CA GLN A 121 10.14 7.99 9.46
C GLN A 121 11.56 7.81 8.87
N ASP A 122 11.64 7.40 7.60
CA ASP A 122 12.92 7.21 6.89
C ASP A 122 13.40 8.50 6.18
N PHE A 123 12.58 9.57 6.18
CA PHE A 123 12.82 10.81 5.44
C PHE A 123 12.61 12.07 6.31
N VAL A 124 12.95 12.01 7.59
CA VAL A 124 12.78 13.13 8.53
C VAL A 124 13.45 14.41 7.99
N GLY A 125 12.73 15.52 7.99
CA GLY A 125 13.19 16.82 7.49
C GLY A 125 13.11 16.98 5.97
N HIS A 126 12.64 15.95 5.23
CA HIS A 126 12.45 16.02 3.79
C HIS A 126 10.99 16.14 3.41
N ARG A 127 10.71 17.00 2.41
CA ARG A 127 9.40 17.09 1.80
C ARG A 127 9.27 16.05 0.71
N ILE A 128 8.41 15.05 0.90
CA ILE A 128 8.30 13.90 0.00
C ILE A 128 6.87 13.75 -0.53
N LEU A 129 6.75 13.17 -1.73
CA LEU A 129 5.52 12.61 -2.26
C LEU A 129 5.54 11.10 -2.03
N VAL A 130 4.62 10.61 -1.23
CA VAL A 130 4.42 9.17 -1.00
C VAL A 130 3.27 8.67 -1.86
N ALA A 131 3.48 7.53 -2.52
CA ALA A 131 2.43 6.82 -3.24
C ALA A 131 2.36 5.36 -2.73
N ASP A 132 1.22 4.95 -2.19
CA ASP A 132 0.94 3.54 -1.86
C ASP A 132 0.16 2.92 -3.02
N ASN A 133 0.84 2.15 -3.86
CA ASN A 133 0.21 1.47 -4.98
C ASN A 133 -0.39 0.13 -4.54
N GLY A 134 -1.65 0.18 -4.16
CA GLY A 134 -2.43 -0.96 -3.70
C GLY A 134 -3.09 -1.77 -4.82
N GLY A 135 -4.04 -2.64 -4.42
CA GLY A 135 -4.80 -3.48 -5.35
C GLY A 135 -5.94 -2.73 -6.06
N GLY A 136 -6.69 -1.92 -5.34
CA GLY A 136 -7.87 -1.19 -5.85
C GLY A 136 -7.63 0.30 -6.03
N SER A 137 -6.75 0.89 -5.23
CA SER A 137 -6.45 2.33 -5.22
C SER A 137 -4.96 2.59 -5.13
N THR A 138 -4.59 3.85 -5.33
CA THR A 138 -3.28 4.42 -5.01
C THR A 138 -3.50 5.65 -4.15
N GLU A 139 -2.97 5.64 -2.95
CA GLU A 139 -2.99 6.77 -2.04
C GLU A 139 -1.79 7.68 -2.35
N LEU A 140 -2.05 8.96 -2.61
CA LEU A 140 -1.05 10.00 -2.83
C LEU A 140 -1.04 10.94 -1.62
N ALA A 141 0.08 11.08 -0.96
CA ALA A 141 0.25 11.97 0.19
C ALA A 141 1.55 12.77 0.07
N MET A 142 1.48 14.08 0.28
CA MET A 142 2.64 14.97 0.27
C MET A 142 2.75 15.74 1.58
N GLY A 143 3.96 15.89 2.08
CA GLY A 143 4.23 16.57 3.32
C GLY A 143 5.67 16.40 3.80
N CYS A 144 5.86 16.65 5.10
CA CYS A 144 7.15 16.51 5.80
C CYS A 144 6.92 16.00 7.23
N LEU A 145 7.81 15.16 7.70
CA LEU A 145 7.94 14.85 9.13
C LEU A 145 9.13 15.63 9.67
N GLY A 146 8.86 16.62 10.55
CA GLY A 146 9.90 17.41 11.17
C GLY A 146 10.78 16.63 12.15
N ALA A 147 11.98 17.12 12.42
CA ALA A 147 12.88 16.54 13.42
C ALA A 147 12.31 16.62 14.86
N ASP A 148 11.35 17.50 15.08
CA ASP A 148 10.55 17.64 16.31
C ASP A 148 9.41 16.62 16.42
N GLY A 149 9.23 15.77 15.41
CA GLY A 149 8.18 14.77 15.33
C GLY A 149 6.82 15.30 14.85
N ILE A 150 6.75 16.59 14.46
CA ILE A 150 5.53 17.18 13.92
C ILE A 150 5.35 16.70 12.47
N LEU A 151 4.17 16.15 12.18
CA LEU A 151 3.78 15.72 10.86
C LEU A 151 2.99 16.85 10.17
N GLU A 152 3.53 17.37 9.08
CA GLU A 152 2.86 18.32 8.20
C GLU A 152 2.41 17.60 6.94
N LEU A 153 1.11 17.42 6.78
CA LEU A 153 0.50 16.85 5.59
C LEU A 153 -0.19 17.96 4.79
N ASP A 154 0.36 18.25 3.62
CA ASP A 154 -0.16 19.31 2.74
C ASP A 154 -1.27 18.80 1.82
N PHE A 155 -1.16 17.53 1.44
CA PHE A 155 -2.08 16.90 0.50
C PHE A 155 -2.21 15.41 0.76
N VAL A 156 -3.43 14.91 0.73
CA VAL A 156 -3.72 13.46 0.77
C VAL A 156 -4.95 13.18 -0.08
N ARG A 157 -4.83 12.24 -1.02
CA ARG A 157 -5.94 11.71 -1.86
C ARG A 157 -5.75 10.23 -2.13
N SER A 158 -6.87 9.53 -2.18
CA SER A 158 -6.94 8.18 -2.73
C SER A 158 -7.47 8.26 -4.16
N VAL A 159 -6.83 7.57 -5.07
CA VAL A 159 -7.16 7.52 -6.50
C VAL A 159 -7.53 6.09 -6.86
N ASP A 160 -8.65 5.88 -7.54
CA ASP A 160 -9.14 4.55 -7.96
C ASP A 160 -8.30 3.97 -9.11
N VAL A 161 -7.01 3.79 -8.83
CA VAL A 161 -6.00 3.16 -9.68
C VAL A 161 -5.22 2.17 -8.83
N GLY A 162 -5.32 0.89 -9.12
CA GLY A 162 -4.60 -0.15 -8.38
C GLY A 162 -4.32 -1.35 -9.28
N CYS A 163 -3.38 -2.20 -8.88
CA CYS A 163 -2.91 -3.30 -9.71
C CYS A 163 -4.02 -4.26 -10.14
N ARG A 164 -4.95 -4.62 -9.25
CA ARG A 164 -6.08 -5.48 -9.57
C ARG A 164 -7.10 -4.77 -10.45
N ARG A 165 -7.46 -3.53 -10.13
CA ARG A 165 -8.44 -2.75 -10.90
C ARG A 165 -8.03 -2.60 -12.36
N LEU A 166 -6.77 -2.25 -12.63
CA LEU A 166 -6.26 -2.15 -14.00
C LEU A 166 -6.19 -3.52 -14.68
N THR A 167 -5.78 -4.55 -13.93
CA THR A 167 -5.73 -5.92 -14.48
C THR A 167 -7.10 -6.40 -14.89
N GLU A 168 -8.11 -6.31 -14.03
CA GLU A 168 -9.46 -6.82 -14.32
C GLU A 168 -10.14 -6.07 -15.46
N ARG A 169 -9.80 -4.78 -15.66
CA ARG A 169 -10.35 -4.00 -16.77
C ARG A 169 -9.69 -4.25 -18.11
N PHE A 170 -8.37 -4.46 -18.14
CA PHE A 170 -7.60 -4.42 -19.39
C PHE A 170 -6.64 -5.60 -19.59
N LEU A 171 -6.17 -6.24 -18.53
CA LEU A 171 -5.02 -7.15 -18.56
C LEU A 171 -5.36 -8.55 -18.00
N ALA A 172 -6.63 -8.96 -18.04
CA ALA A 172 -7.10 -10.22 -17.47
C ALA A 172 -6.72 -11.47 -18.27
N GLY A 173 -6.05 -11.33 -19.42
CA GLY A 173 -5.61 -12.45 -20.25
C GLY A 173 -4.47 -13.26 -19.61
N GLU A 174 -4.49 -14.58 -19.82
CA GLU A 174 -3.44 -15.48 -19.32
C GLU A 174 -2.14 -15.44 -20.15
N GLY A 175 -2.20 -14.99 -21.41
CA GLY A 175 -1.06 -14.85 -22.32
C GLY A 175 -0.27 -13.56 -22.15
N PRO A 176 0.68 -13.28 -23.07
CA PRO A 176 1.31 -11.98 -23.20
C PRO A 176 0.26 -10.87 -23.39
N ALA A 177 0.52 -9.70 -22.79
CA ALA A 177 -0.40 -8.57 -22.91
C ALA A 177 -0.30 -7.91 -24.29
N ALA A 178 -1.45 -7.60 -24.90
CA ALA A 178 -1.45 -6.87 -26.16
C ALA A 178 -1.07 -5.39 -25.93
N PRO A 179 -0.34 -4.77 -26.88
CA PRO A 179 0.09 -3.36 -26.73
C PRO A 179 -1.07 -2.38 -26.50
N GLN A 180 -2.23 -2.60 -27.15
CA GLN A 180 -3.42 -1.79 -26.97
C GLN A 180 -4.00 -1.89 -25.55
N ASP A 181 -3.91 -3.05 -24.91
CA ASP A 181 -4.42 -3.25 -23.54
C ASP A 181 -3.53 -2.57 -22.50
N LEU A 182 -2.20 -2.58 -22.73
CA LEU A 182 -1.24 -1.82 -21.93
C LEU A 182 -1.47 -0.32 -22.05
N LEU A 183 -1.68 0.16 -23.28
CA LEU A 183 -1.98 1.56 -23.54
C LEU A 183 -3.27 1.98 -22.83
N ALA A 184 -4.35 1.22 -22.97
CA ALA A 184 -5.64 1.49 -22.32
C ALA A 184 -5.52 1.49 -20.78
N ALA A 185 -4.74 0.58 -20.20
CA ALA A 185 -4.48 0.56 -18.75
C ALA A 185 -3.76 1.84 -18.29
N ARG A 186 -2.73 2.28 -19.03
CA ARG A 186 -1.99 3.51 -18.73
C ARG A 186 -2.83 4.76 -18.96
N GLU A 187 -3.60 4.82 -20.02
CA GLU A 187 -4.51 5.95 -20.31
C GLU A 187 -5.53 6.15 -19.18
N LEU A 188 -6.16 5.06 -18.69
CA LEU A 188 -7.06 5.17 -17.56
C LEU A 188 -6.33 5.66 -16.31
N ALA A 189 -5.14 5.13 -16.01
CA ALA A 189 -4.35 5.58 -14.87
C ALA A 189 -4.01 7.07 -14.99
N GLY A 190 -3.55 7.53 -16.17
CA GLY A 190 -3.24 8.93 -16.44
C GLY A 190 -4.45 9.85 -16.28
N GLN A 191 -5.61 9.47 -16.81
CA GLN A 191 -6.86 10.22 -16.65
C GLN A 191 -7.28 10.39 -15.19
N LYS A 192 -6.99 9.40 -14.35
CA LYS A 192 -7.29 9.44 -12.91
C LYS A 192 -6.23 10.21 -12.11
N PHE A 193 -4.96 10.05 -12.42
CA PHE A 193 -3.87 10.72 -11.70
C PHE A 193 -3.76 12.21 -12.05
N ALA A 194 -3.91 12.60 -13.32
CA ALA A 194 -3.66 13.96 -13.78
C ALA A 194 -4.39 15.04 -12.97
N PRO A 195 -5.71 14.97 -12.74
CA PRO A 195 -6.42 15.99 -11.96
C PRO A 195 -5.93 16.06 -10.51
N VAL A 196 -5.63 14.93 -9.88
CA VAL A 196 -5.17 14.86 -8.48
C VAL A 196 -3.75 15.41 -8.34
N ILE A 197 -2.86 15.09 -9.29
CA ILE A 197 -1.50 15.62 -9.34
C ILE A 197 -1.52 17.14 -9.55
N ALA A 198 -2.41 17.64 -10.41
CA ALA A 198 -2.58 19.08 -10.63
C ALA A 198 -3.15 19.78 -9.38
N GLU A 199 -4.17 19.24 -8.75
CA GLU A 199 -4.78 19.78 -7.52
C GLU A 199 -3.75 19.90 -6.39
N GLY A 200 -2.95 18.85 -6.18
CA GLY A 200 -1.96 18.80 -5.09
C GLY A 200 -0.61 19.43 -5.40
N GLY A 201 -0.36 19.89 -6.63
CA GLY A 201 0.96 20.37 -7.04
C GLY A 201 2.06 19.30 -6.92
N LEU A 202 1.72 18.04 -7.21
CA LEU A 202 2.55 16.85 -6.91
C LEU A 202 3.65 16.59 -7.94
N ARG A 203 4.00 17.57 -8.76
CA ARG A 203 5.05 17.42 -9.78
C ARG A 203 6.44 17.67 -9.21
N ALA A 204 7.42 16.95 -9.74
CA ALA A 204 8.82 17.24 -9.51
C ALA A 204 9.15 18.71 -9.88
N ALA A 205 10.05 19.34 -9.14
CA ALA A 205 10.44 20.74 -9.37
C ALA A 205 10.94 20.98 -10.80
N SER A 206 11.72 20.06 -11.37
CA SER A 206 12.20 20.10 -12.75
C SER A 206 11.07 20.07 -13.77
N ALA A 207 10.05 19.23 -13.56
CA ALA A 207 8.89 19.13 -14.45
C ALA A 207 7.96 20.35 -14.34
N ALA A 208 7.80 20.93 -13.15
CA ALA A 208 7.03 22.15 -12.93
C ALA A 208 7.67 23.35 -13.66
N ALA A 209 8.99 23.49 -13.58
CA ALA A 209 9.74 24.53 -14.29
C ALA A 209 9.65 24.38 -15.82
N ALA A 210 9.75 23.16 -16.35
CA ALA A 210 9.64 22.87 -17.79
C ALA A 210 8.24 23.23 -18.36
N ALA A 211 7.19 23.16 -17.54
CA ALA A 211 5.83 23.55 -17.91
C ALA A 211 5.57 25.08 -17.86
N GLY A 212 6.61 25.91 -17.63
CA GLY A 212 6.50 27.37 -17.56
C GLY A 212 5.88 27.89 -16.24
N GLY A 213 5.73 27.04 -15.26
CA GLY A 213 5.28 27.40 -13.91
C GLY A 213 6.45 27.93 -13.05
N THR A 214 6.17 28.84 -12.13
CA THR A 214 7.09 29.11 -11.02
C THR A 214 7.17 27.84 -10.16
N THR A 215 8.38 27.35 -9.90
CA THR A 215 8.57 26.22 -8.96
C THR A 215 7.94 26.60 -7.62
N PRO A 216 6.90 25.94 -7.15
CA PRO A 216 6.39 26.22 -5.81
C PRO A 216 7.53 25.94 -4.81
N SER A 217 7.72 26.83 -3.84
CA SER A 217 8.69 26.62 -2.76
C SER A 217 8.39 25.36 -1.94
N ALA A 218 7.33 24.67 -2.30
CA ALA A 218 6.71 23.50 -1.66
C ALA A 218 6.68 22.24 -2.54
N ALA A 219 7.40 22.18 -3.66
CA ALA A 219 7.45 20.98 -4.51
C ALA A 219 8.11 19.81 -3.75
N PRO A 220 7.64 18.56 -3.95
CA PRO A 220 8.25 17.40 -3.33
C PRO A 220 9.66 17.14 -3.92
N GLU A 221 10.60 16.82 -3.03
CA GLU A 221 12.00 16.54 -3.38
C GLU A 221 12.16 15.15 -3.98
N ARG A 222 11.30 14.22 -3.59
CA ARG A 222 11.38 12.79 -3.93
C ARG A 222 10.01 12.19 -4.09
N LEU A 223 9.92 11.23 -5.01
CA LEU A 223 8.81 10.27 -5.08
C LEU A 223 9.22 9.00 -4.34
N VAL A 224 8.49 8.67 -3.28
CA VAL A 224 8.65 7.43 -2.54
C VAL A 224 7.44 6.56 -2.78
N VAL A 225 7.63 5.35 -3.25
CA VAL A 225 6.53 4.43 -3.56
C VAL A 225 6.63 3.20 -2.67
N CYS A 226 5.51 2.81 -2.07
CA CYS A 226 5.38 1.59 -1.29
C CYS A 226 4.29 0.68 -1.88
N GLY A 227 4.12 -0.48 -1.27
CA GLY A 227 3.19 -1.50 -1.71
C GLY A 227 3.83 -2.63 -2.49
N GLY A 228 3.09 -3.72 -2.61
CA GLY A 228 3.62 -4.98 -3.14
C GLY A 228 4.01 -4.96 -4.62
N THR A 229 3.57 -3.98 -5.40
CA THR A 229 3.99 -3.80 -6.79
C THR A 229 5.46 -3.42 -6.86
N VAL A 230 5.83 -2.30 -6.23
CA VAL A 230 7.19 -1.75 -6.35
C VAL A 230 8.24 -2.60 -5.65
N THR A 231 7.89 -3.22 -4.52
CA THR A 231 8.80 -4.16 -3.84
C THR A 231 9.07 -5.39 -4.71
N THR A 232 8.04 -5.89 -5.45
CA THR A 232 8.20 -6.96 -6.43
C THR A 232 9.05 -6.50 -7.63
N MET A 233 8.90 -5.27 -8.12
CA MET A 233 9.72 -4.74 -9.22
C MET A 233 11.20 -4.74 -8.87
N VAL A 234 11.58 -4.32 -7.64
CA VAL A 234 12.96 -4.42 -7.17
C VAL A 234 13.42 -5.88 -7.08
N ALA A 235 12.57 -6.75 -6.54
CA ALA A 235 12.88 -8.17 -6.41
C ALA A 235 13.12 -8.83 -7.77
N VAL A 236 12.33 -8.52 -8.78
CA VAL A 236 12.52 -8.98 -10.18
C VAL A 236 13.84 -8.43 -10.74
N LYS A 237 14.05 -7.11 -10.66
CA LYS A 237 15.28 -6.47 -11.17
C LYS A 237 16.54 -7.07 -10.59
N LYS A 238 16.51 -7.46 -9.31
CA LYS A 238 17.65 -8.05 -8.59
C LYS A 238 17.62 -9.58 -8.55
N ALA A 239 16.60 -10.22 -9.16
CA ALA A 239 16.38 -11.67 -9.14
C ALA A 239 16.42 -12.24 -7.70
N LEU A 240 15.74 -11.61 -6.74
CA LEU A 240 15.78 -12.00 -5.33
C LEU A 240 14.93 -13.26 -5.08
N ASP A 241 15.59 -14.38 -4.84
CA ASP A 241 14.99 -15.64 -4.39
C ASP A 241 15.96 -16.34 -3.43
N PRO A 242 15.67 -16.36 -2.12
CA PRO A 242 14.49 -15.82 -1.44
C PRO A 242 14.43 -14.28 -1.43
N TYR A 243 13.22 -13.75 -1.20
CA TYR A 243 12.98 -12.32 -1.04
C TYR A 243 13.75 -11.76 0.16
N ASP A 244 14.48 -10.66 -0.05
CA ASP A 244 15.28 -9.99 0.98
C ASP A 244 14.85 -8.51 1.10
N PRO A 245 14.08 -8.14 2.15
CA PRO A 245 13.60 -6.78 2.32
C PRO A 245 14.72 -5.75 2.51
N SER A 246 15.89 -6.16 3.00
CA SER A 246 17.03 -5.24 3.18
C SER A 246 17.61 -4.76 1.85
N GLN A 247 17.46 -5.53 0.79
CA GLN A 247 17.86 -5.14 -0.56
C GLN A 247 16.78 -4.35 -1.31
N VAL A 248 15.54 -4.36 -0.81
CA VAL A 248 14.39 -3.69 -1.42
C VAL A 248 14.14 -2.32 -0.81
N HIS A 249 14.20 -2.22 0.52
CA HIS A 249 13.99 -0.97 1.23
C HIS A 249 15.01 0.08 0.82
N LEU A 250 14.51 1.27 0.47
CA LEU A 250 15.25 2.42 -0.05
C LEU A 250 16.00 2.18 -1.37
N ALA A 251 15.71 1.07 -2.05
CA ALA A 251 16.20 0.88 -3.42
C ALA A 251 15.56 1.91 -4.37
N THR A 252 16.29 2.27 -5.43
CA THR A 252 15.80 3.20 -6.45
C THR A 252 15.51 2.48 -7.76
N LEU A 253 14.44 2.92 -8.43
CA LEU A 253 14.10 2.53 -9.80
C LEU A 253 14.01 3.80 -10.64
N CYS A 254 14.75 3.88 -11.73
CA CYS A 254 14.57 4.96 -12.71
C CYS A 254 13.43 4.61 -13.68
N ALA A 255 12.97 5.60 -14.45
CA ALA A 255 11.90 5.41 -15.42
C ALA A 255 12.23 4.31 -16.45
N ALA A 256 13.49 4.19 -16.84
CA ALA A 256 13.93 3.12 -17.75
C ALA A 256 13.85 1.73 -17.10
N ASP A 257 14.13 1.60 -15.80
CA ASP A 257 13.95 0.35 -15.07
C ASP A 257 12.47 -0.07 -15.06
N VAL A 258 11.60 0.87 -14.73
CA VAL A 258 10.15 0.64 -14.68
C VAL A 258 9.62 0.22 -16.05
N GLN A 259 10.05 0.90 -17.12
CA GLN A 259 9.65 0.55 -18.49
C GLN A 259 10.21 -0.83 -18.89
N GLY A 260 11.46 -1.15 -18.60
CA GLY A 260 12.05 -2.44 -18.91
C GLY A 260 11.33 -3.61 -18.20
N ILE A 261 10.97 -3.42 -16.92
CA ILE A 261 10.18 -4.41 -16.17
C ILE A 261 8.77 -4.54 -16.78
N GLN A 262 8.13 -3.43 -17.18
CA GLN A 262 6.84 -3.48 -17.85
C GLN A 262 6.91 -4.32 -19.14
N ASP A 263 7.91 -4.06 -19.98
CA ASP A 263 8.08 -4.74 -21.28
C ASP A 263 8.36 -6.24 -21.08
N GLU A 264 9.24 -6.59 -20.13
CA GLU A 264 9.51 -7.97 -19.75
C GLU A 264 8.24 -8.70 -19.30
N LEU A 265 7.52 -8.13 -18.34
CA LEU A 265 6.29 -8.77 -17.83
C LEU A 265 5.19 -8.83 -18.88
N ALA A 266 5.08 -7.83 -19.76
CA ALA A 266 4.08 -7.82 -20.81
C ALA A 266 4.30 -8.92 -21.86
N ALA A 267 5.55 -9.26 -22.14
CA ALA A 267 5.92 -10.31 -23.09
C ALA A 267 5.66 -11.73 -22.57
N LEU A 268 5.39 -11.89 -21.26
CA LEU A 268 5.23 -13.19 -20.62
C LEU A 268 3.77 -13.53 -20.35
N SER A 269 3.43 -14.84 -20.42
CA SER A 269 2.18 -15.35 -19.86
C SER A 269 2.17 -15.25 -18.34
N VAL A 270 0.99 -15.30 -17.71
CA VAL A 270 0.85 -15.27 -16.23
C VAL A 270 1.66 -16.41 -15.59
N GLU A 271 1.63 -17.61 -16.17
CA GLU A 271 2.43 -18.75 -15.70
C GLU A 271 3.93 -18.46 -15.73
N LYS A 272 4.44 -17.89 -16.83
CA LYS A 272 5.85 -17.52 -16.95
C LYS A 272 6.24 -16.39 -15.99
N ARG A 273 5.35 -15.39 -15.78
CA ARG A 273 5.56 -14.36 -14.74
C ARG A 273 5.68 -14.99 -13.36
N ALA A 274 4.83 -15.98 -13.05
CA ALA A 274 4.85 -16.67 -11.76
C ALA A 274 6.15 -17.45 -11.50
N ALA A 275 6.89 -17.80 -12.55
CA ALA A 275 8.17 -18.50 -12.47
C ALA A 275 9.38 -17.57 -12.37
N LEU A 276 9.21 -16.25 -12.49
CA LEU A 276 10.32 -15.30 -12.36
C LEU A 276 10.78 -15.20 -10.90
N PRO A 277 12.10 -15.19 -10.64
CA PRO A 277 12.64 -14.86 -9.33
C PRO A 277 12.10 -13.52 -8.83
N GLY A 278 11.73 -13.45 -7.56
CA GLY A 278 11.18 -12.24 -6.97
C GLY A 278 9.66 -12.07 -7.10
N ILE A 279 8.98 -12.88 -7.90
CA ILE A 279 7.51 -12.85 -8.01
C ILE A 279 6.86 -13.95 -7.17
N GLN A 280 6.04 -13.55 -6.22
CA GLN A 280 5.14 -14.50 -5.57
C GLN A 280 4.10 -15.01 -6.59
N PRO A 281 3.92 -16.34 -6.79
CA PRO A 281 3.04 -16.87 -7.83
C PRO A 281 1.61 -16.30 -7.82
N LYS A 282 1.04 -16.10 -6.62
CA LYS A 282 -0.30 -15.50 -6.46
C LYS A 282 -0.38 -14.01 -6.85
N ARG A 283 0.75 -13.33 -7.03
CA ARG A 283 0.84 -11.94 -7.48
C ARG A 283 0.97 -11.82 -9.00
N ALA A 284 1.47 -12.86 -9.66
CA ALA A 284 1.72 -12.85 -11.11
C ALA A 284 0.54 -12.36 -11.96
N PRO A 285 -0.74 -12.70 -11.64
CA PRO A 285 -1.86 -12.20 -12.42
C PRO A 285 -2.05 -10.69 -12.39
N VAL A 286 -1.67 -10.01 -11.30
CA VAL A 286 -1.99 -8.58 -11.09
C VAL A 286 -0.77 -7.65 -11.17
N ILE A 287 0.45 -8.20 -11.21
CA ILE A 287 1.69 -7.40 -11.14
C ILE A 287 1.80 -6.41 -12.29
N LEU A 288 1.45 -6.80 -13.51
CA LEU A 288 1.57 -5.96 -14.70
C LEU A 288 0.68 -4.72 -14.60
N GLY A 289 -0.56 -4.86 -14.12
CA GLY A 289 -1.45 -3.72 -13.86
C GLY A 289 -0.86 -2.73 -12.85
N GLY A 290 -0.16 -3.24 -11.83
CA GLY A 290 0.55 -2.39 -10.88
C GLY A 290 1.73 -1.64 -11.49
N VAL A 291 2.52 -2.31 -12.33
CA VAL A 291 3.65 -1.67 -13.05
C VAL A 291 3.15 -0.58 -13.98
N CYS A 292 2.03 -0.80 -14.71
CA CYS A 292 1.39 0.23 -15.54
C CYS A 292 0.99 1.46 -14.71
N ALA A 293 0.42 1.25 -13.51
CA ALA A 293 0.05 2.35 -12.62
C ALA A 293 1.28 3.16 -12.17
N VAL A 294 2.37 2.48 -11.76
CA VAL A 294 3.62 3.13 -11.32
C VAL A 294 4.29 3.88 -12.47
N ALA A 295 4.36 3.27 -13.66
CA ALA A 295 4.93 3.90 -14.85
C ALA A 295 4.18 5.20 -15.21
N GLU A 296 2.85 5.17 -15.14
CA GLU A 296 2.04 6.34 -15.42
C GLU A 296 2.14 7.41 -14.34
N LEU A 297 2.20 7.02 -13.07
CA LEU A 297 2.44 7.94 -11.96
C LEU A 297 3.75 8.72 -12.14
N MET A 298 4.85 8.02 -12.49
CA MET A 298 6.13 8.69 -12.77
C MET A 298 6.03 9.65 -13.95
N ALA A 299 5.37 9.26 -15.04
CA ALA A 299 5.18 10.12 -16.22
C ALA A 299 4.39 11.39 -15.87
N GLN A 300 3.32 11.28 -15.08
CA GLN A 300 2.46 12.41 -14.72
C GLN A 300 3.10 13.35 -13.69
N THR A 301 3.88 12.81 -12.76
CA THR A 301 4.60 13.59 -11.73
C THR A 301 5.93 14.16 -12.24
N GLY A 302 6.50 13.57 -13.30
CA GLY A 302 7.76 13.98 -13.91
C GLY A 302 8.99 13.66 -13.07
N PHE A 303 8.91 12.69 -12.16
CA PHE A 303 10.09 12.16 -11.47
C PHE A 303 10.82 11.16 -12.35
N ASP A 304 12.13 11.35 -12.56
CA ASP A 304 12.98 10.44 -13.33
C ASP A 304 13.30 9.15 -12.57
N GLN A 305 13.17 9.17 -11.26
CA GLN A 305 13.37 8.02 -10.38
C GLN A 305 12.41 8.04 -9.18
N LEU A 306 12.13 6.88 -8.67
CA LEU A 306 11.42 6.67 -7.42
C LEU A 306 12.28 5.92 -6.40
N THR A 307 12.01 6.13 -5.12
CA THR A 307 12.57 5.34 -4.01
C THR A 307 11.50 4.35 -3.54
N VAL A 308 11.90 3.08 -3.37
CA VAL A 308 10.99 2.02 -2.88
C VAL A 308 11.05 1.93 -1.37
N SER A 309 9.91 1.93 -0.70
CA SER A 309 9.82 1.78 0.75
C SER A 309 9.17 0.45 1.15
N GLU A 310 9.79 -0.23 2.13
CA GLU A 310 9.19 -1.32 2.90
C GLU A 310 8.39 -0.79 4.11
N SER A 311 8.64 0.46 4.50
CA SER A 311 7.78 1.18 5.44
C SER A 311 6.48 1.56 4.71
N ASP A 312 5.34 1.32 5.35
CA ASP A 312 4.03 1.40 4.73
C ASP A 312 2.94 1.75 5.76
N LEU A 313 1.68 1.56 5.38
CA LEU A 313 0.51 1.72 6.25
C LEU A 313 0.67 1.03 7.62
N LEU A 314 1.26 -0.17 7.67
CA LEU A 314 1.41 -0.90 8.93
C LEU A 314 2.35 -0.20 9.92
N PHE A 315 3.38 0.51 9.43
CA PHE A 315 4.23 1.33 10.30
C PHE A 315 3.44 2.49 10.92
N GLY A 316 2.75 3.28 10.09
CA GLY A 316 1.94 4.39 10.59
C GLY A 316 0.79 3.93 11.48
N LEU A 317 0.13 2.82 11.13
CA LEU A 317 -0.92 2.20 11.94
C LEU A 317 -0.39 1.73 13.29
N SER A 318 0.84 1.20 13.34
CA SER A 318 1.49 0.79 14.60
C SER A 318 1.77 1.98 15.51
N LEU A 319 2.22 3.11 14.95
CA LEU A 319 2.42 4.36 15.70
C LEU A 319 1.09 4.90 16.25
N ALA A 320 0.04 4.93 15.42
CA ALA A 320 -1.29 5.37 15.83
C ALA A 320 -1.90 4.43 16.90
N ALA A 321 -1.71 3.11 16.77
CA ALA A 321 -2.18 2.11 17.72
C ALA A 321 -1.49 2.24 19.09
N ALA A 322 -0.17 2.45 19.11
CA ALA A 322 0.56 2.69 20.35
C ALA A 322 0.11 4.00 21.03
N ALA A 323 -0.04 5.07 20.25
CA ALA A 323 -0.55 6.35 20.78
C ALA A 323 -1.96 6.20 21.38
N ALA A 324 -2.85 5.41 20.75
CA ALA A 324 -4.18 5.14 21.27
C ALA A 324 -4.15 4.39 22.60
N LEU A 325 -3.30 3.36 22.76
CA LEU A 325 -3.14 2.60 24.01
C LEU A 325 -2.52 3.46 25.12
N GLU A 326 -1.58 4.32 24.78
CA GLU A 326 -0.91 5.23 25.72
C GLU A 326 -1.73 6.50 26.01
N ARG A 327 -2.91 6.64 25.38
CA ARG A 327 -3.80 7.81 25.50
C ARG A 327 -3.09 9.13 25.13
N ARG A 328 -2.15 9.07 24.20
CA ARG A 328 -1.47 10.22 23.59
C ARG A 328 -2.18 10.66 22.31
N ASP A 329 -1.88 11.87 21.87
CA ASP A 329 -2.33 12.34 20.58
C ASP A 329 -1.60 11.58 19.46
N SER A 330 -2.35 11.19 18.43
CA SER A 330 -1.79 10.58 17.22
C SER A 330 -1.26 11.68 16.30
N PRO A 331 -0.12 11.45 15.63
CA PRO A 331 0.38 12.38 14.61
C PRO A 331 -0.60 12.59 13.44
N VAL A 332 -1.48 11.62 13.20
CA VAL A 332 -2.58 11.71 12.22
C VAL A 332 -3.90 11.94 12.96
N VAL A 333 -4.83 12.71 12.35
CA VAL A 333 -6.15 13.04 12.95
C VAL A 333 -7.09 11.82 12.82
N TRP A 334 -6.64 10.70 13.37
CA TRP A 334 -7.41 9.46 13.41
C TRP A 334 -6.82 8.51 14.47
N LYS A 335 -7.68 7.74 15.14
CA LYS A 335 -7.28 6.76 16.16
C LYS A 335 -7.91 5.40 15.86
N PRO A 336 -7.12 4.31 15.90
CA PRO A 336 -7.67 2.96 15.76
C PRO A 336 -8.44 2.52 17.01
N GLU A 337 -9.48 1.74 16.81
CA GLU A 337 -10.15 0.98 17.87
C GLU A 337 -9.30 -0.23 18.24
N MET A 338 -8.76 -0.20 19.44
CA MET A 338 -7.94 -1.27 19.98
C MET A 338 -8.80 -2.27 20.75
N ARG A 339 -8.65 -3.56 20.46
CA ARG A 339 -9.33 -4.63 21.19
C ARG A 339 -8.32 -5.52 21.93
N PRO A 340 -8.59 -5.91 23.19
CA PRO A 340 -7.74 -6.84 23.93
C PRO A 340 -7.63 -8.18 23.21
N LEU A 341 -6.42 -8.72 23.11
CA LEU A 341 -6.16 -10.09 22.69
C LEU A 341 -6.25 -10.99 23.92
N LEU A 342 -7.47 -11.36 24.33
CA LEU A 342 -7.67 -12.25 25.47
C LEU A 342 -6.91 -13.57 25.26
N ALA A 343 -6.25 -14.06 26.31
CA ALA A 343 -5.74 -15.42 26.32
C ALA A 343 -6.94 -16.36 26.13
N ARG A 344 -6.84 -17.35 25.24
CA ARG A 344 -7.82 -18.44 25.25
C ARG A 344 -7.62 -19.19 26.58
N GLU A 345 -8.67 -19.26 27.36
CA GLU A 345 -8.70 -20.24 28.47
C GLU A 345 -8.49 -21.61 27.82
N GLY A 346 -7.39 -22.27 28.17
CA GLY A 346 -6.97 -23.56 27.68
C GLY A 346 -7.93 -24.72 28.12
#